data_c4a8ba57e5de13ffb5d89af3eb4d8d9f
#
_entry.id   c4a8ba57e5de13ffb5d89af3eb4d8d9f
#
_cell.length_a   1.000
_cell.length_b   1.000
_cell.length_c   1.000
_cell.angle_alpha   90.00
_cell.angle_beta   90.00
_cell.angle_gamma   90.00
#
_symmetry.space_group_name_H-M   'P 1'
#
loop_
_entity.id
_entity.type
_entity.pdbx_description
1 polymer ?
#
loop_
_entity_poly.entity_id
_entity_poly.type
_entity_poly.pdbx_seq_one_letter_code
_entity_poly.pdbx_strand_id
1 'polypeptide(L)'
;MEIKTESKAKPKHRARRPKATANPAASLLAALKFVAVAQKKTGTVQQQFGTISGNWAAASNGVLTVATKVEEDLAACPHTYQLIDALSKVGEDLSITQLSPTSLAVVSGAFRALIPCVGFGDVGITGPDERCAVIDDRIKAAFEAVLPLATDGAQHAHLAAVLLQSGSAVATNGHVLAEYWHGIDLPPMLIPKASAVAILKAGKALTGFGYSGPSATFWFEDDSFIKTQLFAEQFPNYQPLFNCEGLNPWPVPEEFFKAVRSIESFSRSGVVYFENGMLASNEQETEASTYKIEGLPEGMGF
;
A
#
# COMPACT_ATOMS: atom_id res chain seq x y z
N MET A 1 -11.46 7.62 -77.20
CA MET A 1 -10.68 6.80 -76.26
C MET A 1 -9.92 7.76 -75.35
N GLU A 2 -10.59 8.19 -74.25
CA GLU A 2 -10.03 9.21 -73.31
C GLU A 2 -9.31 8.53 -72.20
N ILE A 3 -8.05 8.92 -72.00
CA ILE A 3 -7.19 8.42 -70.93
C ILE A 3 -7.36 9.35 -69.70
N LYS A 4 -8.01 8.87 -68.64
CA LYS A 4 -8.13 9.53 -67.36
C LYS A 4 -6.78 9.41 -66.60
N THR A 5 -6.12 10.56 -66.37
CA THR A 5 -4.97 10.68 -65.51
C THR A 5 -5.38 10.72 -64.04
N GLU A 6 -5.04 9.70 -63.28
CA GLU A 6 -5.21 9.67 -61.79
C GLU A 6 -4.18 10.58 -61.13
N SER A 7 -4.68 11.55 -60.38
CA SER A 7 -3.89 12.43 -59.50
C SER A 7 -3.48 11.69 -58.23
N LYS A 8 -2.20 11.40 -58.06
CA LYS A 8 -1.61 10.86 -56.81
C LYS A 8 -1.63 11.92 -55.71
N ALA A 9 -2.45 11.68 -54.68
CA ALA A 9 -2.47 12.47 -53.46
C ALA A 9 -1.14 12.35 -52.70
N LYS A 10 -0.53 13.49 -52.36
CA LYS A 10 0.70 13.59 -51.54
C LYS A 10 0.41 13.10 -50.11
N PRO A 11 1.32 12.33 -49.49
CA PRO A 11 1.18 11.92 -48.08
C PRO A 11 1.23 13.11 -47.15
N LYS A 12 0.22 13.27 -46.28
CA LYS A 12 0.18 14.28 -45.23
C LYS A 12 1.32 13.99 -44.23
N HIS A 13 2.29 14.88 -44.13
CA HIS A 13 3.28 14.86 -43.05
C HIS A 13 2.60 14.91 -41.68
N ARG A 14 2.65 13.78 -40.98
CA ARG A 14 2.23 13.69 -39.57
C ARG A 14 3.24 14.54 -38.75
N ALA A 15 2.78 15.68 -38.22
CA ALA A 15 3.59 16.51 -37.35
C ALA A 15 4.13 15.65 -36.20
N ARG A 16 5.44 15.59 -36.04
CA ARG A 16 6.13 14.96 -34.93
C ARG A 16 5.64 15.66 -33.65
N ARG A 17 4.97 14.91 -32.73
CA ARG A 17 4.70 15.40 -31.39
C ARG A 17 6.04 15.86 -30.80
N PRO A 18 6.11 17.06 -30.18
CA PRO A 18 7.31 17.50 -29.52
C PRO A 18 7.63 16.44 -28.44
N LYS A 19 8.91 16.07 -28.31
CA LYS A 19 9.41 15.27 -27.18
C LYS A 19 8.98 15.99 -25.92
N ALA A 20 8.27 15.30 -25.03
CA ALA A 20 7.98 15.84 -23.70
C ALA A 20 9.34 16.16 -23.05
N THR A 21 9.60 17.41 -22.80
CA THR A 21 10.75 17.89 -22.03
C THR A 21 10.62 17.31 -20.63
N ALA A 22 11.71 16.76 -20.09
CA ALA A 22 11.71 16.16 -18.76
C ALA A 22 11.33 17.25 -17.73
N ASN A 23 10.35 16.97 -16.87
CA ASN A 23 9.98 17.87 -15.77
C ASN A 23 11.20 18.06 -14.85
N PRO A 24 11.76 19.27 -14.67
CA PRO A 24 12.91 19.50 -13.78
C PRO A 24 12.61 19.17 -12.31
N ALA A 25 11.34 19.13 -11.91
CA ALA A 25 10.90 18.72 -10.58
C ALA A 25 10.63 17.22 -10.44
N ALA A 26 10.95 16.38 -11.43
CA ALA A 26 10.53 14.99 -11.45
C ALA A 26 11.00 14.20 -10.21
N SER A 27 12.24 14.42 -9.76
CA SER A 27 12.82 13.79 -8.57
C SER A 27 12.07 14.21 -7.30
N LEU A 28 11.99 15.52 -7.05
CA LEU A 28 11.25 16.07 -5.89
C LEU A 28 9.77 15.68 -5.92
N LEU A 29 9.13 15.71 -7.07
CA LEU A 29 7.75 15.33 -7.24
C LEU A 29 7.52 13.83 -6.90
N ALA A 30 8.43 12.95 -7.31
CA ALA A 30 8.39 11.54 -6.97
C ALA A 30 8.58 11.33 -5.45
N ALA A 31 9.54 12.02 -4.84
CA ALA A 31 9.78 11.99 -3.41
C ALA A 31 8.56 12.47 -2.61
N LEU A 32 7.95 13.59 -3.00
CA LEU A 32 6.75 14.11 -2.33
C LEU A 32 5.54 13.18 -2.50
N LYS A 33 5.36 12.54 -3.65
CA LYS A 33 4.32 11.52 -3.84
C LYS A 33 4.55 10.30 -2.94
N PHE A 34 5.80 9.90 -2.74
CA PHE A 34 6.14 8.82 -1.83
C PHE A 34 5.79 9.17 -0.39
N VAL A 35 6.21 10.34 0.12
CA VAL A 35 5.90 10.73 1.50
C VAL A 35 4.43 11.06 1.73
N ALA A 36 3.69 11.47 0.68
CA ALA A 36 2.27 11.77 0.75
C ALA A 36 1.39 10.54 1.11
N VAL A 37 1.94 9.33 1.09
CA VAL A 37 1.25 8.12 1.58
C VAL A 37 0.89 8.25 3.07
N ALA A 38 1.67 8.99 3.87
CA ALA A 38 1.36 9.32 5.26
C ALA A 38 0.38 10.48 5.40
N GLN A 39 -0.14 11.09 4.32
CA GLN A 39 -0.86 12.34 4.40
C GLN A 39 -2.28 12.29 3.81
N LYS A 40 -3.05 13.33 4.11
CA LYS A 40 -4.40 13.55 3.59
C LYS A 40 -4.50 14.96 3.01
N LYS A 41 -5.37 15.15 2.03
CA LYS A 41 -5.66 16.49 1.45
C LYS A 41 -6.34 17.42 2.45
N THR A 42 -7.09 16.85 3.37
CA THR A 42 -7.82 17.57 4.43
C THR A 42 -7.59 16.85 5.76
N GLY A 43 -7.50 17.59 6.86
CA GLY A 43 -7.25 17.01 8.18
C GLY A 43 -6.49 17.97 9.10
N THR A 44 -5.75 17.42 10.04
CA THR A 44 -4.90 18.20 10.95
C THR A 44 -3.67 18.75 10.21
N VAL A 45 -2.98 19.73 10.81
CA VAL A 45 -1.71 20.26 10.27
C VAL A 45 -0.73 19.13 9.97
N GLN A 46 -0.51 18.23 10.93
CA GLN A 46 0.38 17.07 10.76
C GLN A 46 0.01 16.18 9.55
N GLN A 47 -1.28 16.07 9.22
CA GLN A 47 -1.76 15.26 8.10
C GLN A 47 -1.66 15.95 6.75
N GLN A 48 -1.40 17.26 6.69
CA GLN A 48 -1.38 18.04 5.46
C GLN A 48 0.00 18.56 5.10
N PHE A 49 0.87 18.78 6.09
CA PHE A 49 2.17 19.40 5.92
C PHE A 49 3.29 18.38 6.12
N GLY A 50 4.20 18.28 5.16
CA GLY A 50 5.44 17.51 5.26
C GLY A 50 6.62 18.41 5.53
N THR A 51 7.79 17.82 5.70
CA THR A 51 9.06 18.50 5.94
C THR A 51 10.00 18.24 4.77
N ILE A 52 10.71 19.28 4.31
CA ILE A 52 11.88 19.14 3.45
C ILE A 52 13.03 19.81 4.19
N SER A 53 14.05 19.06 4.57
CA SER A 53 15.20 19.59 5.32
C SER A 53 16.38 18.60 5.30
N GLY A 54 17.60 19.12 5.14
CA GLY A 54 18.82 18.30 5.20
C GLY A 54 18.85 17.21 4.12
N ASN A 55 18.38 17.50 2.91
CA ASN A 55 18.27 16.55 1.79
C ASN A 55 17.29 15.38 2.05
N TRP A 56 16.31 15.59 2.94
CA TRP A 56 15.24 14.66 3.20
C TRP A 56 13.86 15.32 3.03
N ALA A 57 12.96 14.59 2.40
CA ALA A 57 11.54 14.87 2.47
C ALA A 57 10.89 13.84 3.42
N ALA A 58 10.05 14.30 4.34
CA ALA A 58 9.37 13.44 5.28
C ALA A 58 7.94 13.93 5.56
N ALA A 59 7.04 13.00 5.88
CA ALA A 59 5.69 13.29 6.29
C ALA A 59 5.22 12.30 7.35
N SER A 60 4.31 12.73 8.22
CA SER A 60 3.76 11.89 9.28
C SER A 60 2.27 12.16 9.48
N ASN A 61 1.54 11.18 10.00
CA ASN A 61 0.15 11.34 10.45
C ASN A 61 -0.03 10.97 11.93
N GLY A 62 1.09 10.80 12.65
CA GLY A 62 1.11 10.36 14.05
C GLY A 62 1.23 8.86 14.23
N VAL A 63 0.78 8.07 13.25
CA VAL A 63 0.93 6.60 13.25
C VAL A 63 2.02 6.16 12.29
N LEU A 64 2.06 6.77 11.12
CA LEU A 64 2.97 6.46 10.03
C LEU A 64 3.88 7.66 9.76
N THR A 65 5.19 7.45 9.70
CA THR A 65 6.19 8.41 9.20
C THR A 65 6.85 7.81 7.97
N VAL A 66 6.87 8.58 6.88
CA VAL A 66 7.50 8.20 5.61
C VAL A 66 8.55 9.23 5.26
N ALA A 67 9.73 8.78 4.90
CA ALA A 67 10.83 9.68 4.53
C ALA A 67 11.64 9.13 3.37
N THR A 68 12.15 10.04 2.54
CA THR A 68 13.02 9.72 1.39
C THR A 68 14.03 10.84 1.16
N LYS A 69 15.16 10.52 0.54
CA LYS A 69 16.16 11.50 0.14
C LYS A 69 15.64 12.38 -1.00
N VAL A 70 16.07 13.64 -0.99
CA VAL A 70 15.84 14.62 -2.06
C VAL A 70 17.15 15.35 -2.36
N GLU A 71 17.27 15.92 -3.56
CA GLU A 71 18.46 16.69 -3.96
C GLU A 71 18.36 18.15 -3.50
N GLU A 72 17.12 18.63 -3.30
CA GLU A 72 16.85 20.01 -2.92
C GLU A 72 17.20 20.26 -1.46
N ASP A 73 18.05 21.25 -1.22
CA ASP A 73 18.37 21.74 0.12
C ASP A 73 17.40 22.88 0.48
N LEU A 74 16.22 22.47 0.93
CA LEU A 74 15.18 23.36 1.44
C LEU A 74 15.01 23.16 2.94
N ALA A 75 14.69 24.22 3.67
CA ALA A 75 14.36 24.17 5.09
C ALA A 75 12.92 24.66 5.30
N ALA A 76 11.94 23.86 4.90
CA ALA A 76 10.54 24.26 4.90
C ALA A 76 9.60 23.09 5.23
N CYS A 77 8.43 23.42 5.78
CA CYS A 77 7.33 22.46 6.00
C CYS A 77 6.12 22.85 5.15
N PRO A 78 6.14 22.57 3.84
CA PRO A 78 5.08 22.96 2.93
C PRO A 78 3.85 22.06 3.03
N HIS A 79 2.69 22.59 2.64
CA HIS A 79 1.51 21.79 2.40
C HIS A 79 1.76 20.82 1.24
N THR A 80 1.89 19.54 1.55
CA THR A 80 2.42 18.51 0.64
C THR A 80 1.65 18.41 -0.67
N TYR A 81 0.32 18.32 -0.61
CA TYR A 81 -0.49 18.15 -1.82
C TYR A 81 -0.53 19.40 -2.71
N GLN A 82 -0.48 20.62 -2.11
CA GLN A 82 -0.39 21.85 -2.91
C GLN A 82 0.96 21.96 -3.59
N LEU A 83 2.05 21.56 -2.93
CA LEU A 83 3.37 21.50 -3.54
C LEU A 83 3.42 20.46 -4.67
N ILE A 84 2.90 19.26 -4.46
CA ILE A 84 2.77 18.23 -5.51
C ILE A 84 2.01 18.79 -6.72
N ASP A 85 0.89 19.46 -6.48
CA ASP A 85 0.06 20.03 -7.55
C ASP A 85 0.79 21.14 -8.32
N ALA A 86 1.50 22.01 -7.61
CA ALA A 86 2.35 23.03 -8.24
C ALA A 86 3.47 22.42 -9.08
N LEU A 87 4.24 21.47 -8.53
CA LEU A 87 5.34 20.82 -9.23
C LEU A 87 4.90 19.98 -10.43
N SER A 88 3.67 19.50 -10.43
CA SER A 88 3.12 18.79 -11.59
C SER A 88 2.82 19.69 -12.80
N LYS A 89 2.76 21.03 -12.59
CA LYS A 89 2.47 22.05 -13.61
C LYS A 89 3.70 22.79 -14.12
N VAL A 90 4.89 22.49 -13.58
CA VAL A 90 6.16 23.13 -13.98
C VAL A 90 6.57 22.68 -15.39
N GLY A 91 7.09 23.64 -16.16
CA GLY A 91 7.73 23.44 -17.47
C GLY A 91 9.24 23.23 -17.36
N GLU A 92 9.99 23.80 -18.31
CA GLU A 92 11.46 23.61 -18.42
C GLU A 92 12.26 24.30 -17.32
N ASP A 93 11.78 25.48 -16.86
CA ASP A 93 12.44 26.27 -15.82
C ASP A 93 11.74 26.10 -14.48
N LEU A 94 12.49 25.80 -13.44
CA LEU A 94 11.97 25.67 -12.08
C LEU A 94 12.81 26.50 -11.11
N SER A 95 12.14 27.34 -10.32
CA SER A 95 12.68 27.97 -9.13
C SER A 95 11.77 27.74 -7.95
N ILE A 96 12.33 27.24 -6.85
CA ILE A 96 11.65 27.07 -5.57
C ILE A 96 12.36 27.98 -4.57
N THR A 97 11.62 28.93 -3.99
CA THR A 97 12.19 29.93 -3.08
C THR A 97 11.32 30.07 -1.85
N GLN A 98 11.90 29.97 -0.68
CA GLN A 98 11.22 30.29 0.57
C GLN A 98 11.13 31.82 0.73
N LEU A 99 9.92 32.36 0.69
CA LEU A 99 9.68 33.79 0.81
C LEU A 99 9.60 34.23 2.27
N SER A 100 9.09 33.37 3.13
CA SER A 100 8.93 33.57 4.56
C SER A 100 8.87 32.23 5.27
N PRO A 101 8.92 32.15 6.60
CA PRO A 101 8.72 30.91 7.34
C PRO A 101 7.37 30.22 7.04
N THR A 102 6.38 30.99 6.55
CA THR A 102 5.02 30.50 6.28
C THR A 102 4.67 30.37 4.80
N SER A 103 5.64 30.62 3.88
CA SER A 103 5.34 30.66 2.45
C SER A 103 6.53 30.25 1.59
N LEU A 104 6.27 29.35 0.65
CA LEU A 104 7.19 28.89 -0.39
C LEU A 104 6.64 29.30 -1.77
N ALA A 105 7.46 29.88 -2.64
CA ALA A 105 7.09 30.16 -4.02
C ALA A 105 7.67 29.09 -4.96
N VAL A 106 6.82 28.59 -5.86
CA VAL A 106 7.21 27.76 -7.01
C VAL A 106 6.96 28.57 -8.26
N VAL A 107 8.01 28.79 -9.07
CA VAL A 107 7.96 29.60 -10.29
C VAL A 107 8.48 28.80 -11.47
N SER A 108 7.78 28.86 -12.60
CA SER A 108 8.17 28.22 -13.86
C SER A 108 7.60 29.03 -15.02
N GLY A 109 8.45 29.79 -15.70
CA GLY A 109 8.03 30.72 -16.75
C GLY A 109 6.98 31.71 -16.25
N ALA A 110 5.81 31.71 -16.84
CA ALA A 110 4.66 32.55 -16.41
C ALA A 110 3.86 31.97 -15.24
N PHE A 111 4.10 30.71 -14.84
CA PHE A 111 3.41 30.07 -13.71
C PHE A 111 4.08 30.44 -12.39
N ARG A 112 3.26 30.84 -11.42
CA ARG A 112 3.68 31.09 -10.04
C ARG A 112 2.64 30.55 -9.08
N ALA A 113 3.08 29.71 -8.14
CA ALA A 113 2.26 29.21 -7.03
C ALA A 113 2.88 29.64 -5.69
N LEU A 114 2.04 30.01 -4.74
CA LEU A 114 2.41 30.21 -3.35
C LEU A 114 1.89 29.05 -2.53
N ILE A 115 2.82 28.35 -1.86
CA ILE A 115 2.52 27.17 -1.06
C ILE A 115 2.61 27.56 0.42
N PRO A 116 1.56 27.38 1.19
CA PRO A 116 1.60 27.65 2.62
C PRO A 116 2.55 26.67 3.32
N CYS A 117 3.29 27.17 4.30
CA CYS A 117 4.20 26.43 5.15
C CYS A 117 3.84 26.63 6.63
N VAL A 118 4.29 25.69 7.47
CA VAL A 118 4.16 25.76 8.94
C VAL A 118 5.53 25.61 9.58
N GLY A 119 5.62 25.77 10.90
CA GLY A 119 6.85 25.56 11.65
C GLY A 119 7.23 24.08 11.75
N PHE A 120 8.52 23.78 11.88
CA PHE A 120 9.01 22.42 12.03
C PHE A 120 8.43 21.70 13.26
N GLY A 121 8.14 22.44 14.35
CA GLY A 121 7.52 21.89 15.56
C GLY A 121 6.09 21.41 15.37
N ASP A 122 5.41 21.86 14.31
CA ASP A 122 3.99 21.57 14.08
C ASP A 122 3.78 20.24 13.31
N VAL A 123 4.85 19.67 12.70
CA VAL A 123 4.73 18.52 11.78
C VAL A 123 4.96 17.17 12.47
N GLY A 124 5.67 17.13 13.60
CA GLY A 124 5.82 15.92 14.43
C GLY A 124 6.51 14.74 13.72
N ILE A 125 7.55 15.00 12.94
CA ILE A 125 8.33 13.95 12.28
C ILE A 125 9.19 13.22 13.31
N THR A 126 9.13 11.89 13.31
CA THR A 126 9.99 11.01 14.12
C THR A 126 11.00 10.30 13.25
N GLY A 127 12.27 10.22 13.71
CA GLY A 127 13.33 9.48 13.03
C GLY A 127 13.06 7.97 12.99
N PRO A 128 13.79 7.23 12.14
CA PRO A 128 13.67 5.78 12.05
C PRO A 128 14.18 5.09 13.31
N ASP A 129 13.71 3.87 13.57
CA ASP A 129 14.28 2.99 14.58
C ASP A 129 15.65 2.48 14.08
N GLU A 130 16.54 2.08 14.98
CA GLU A 130 17.84 1.53 14.63
C GLU A 130 17.66 0.22 13.82
N ARG A 131 18.44 0.05 12.74
CA ARG A 131 18.41 -1.17 11.93
C ARG A 131 18.91 -2.36 12.77
N CYS A 132 18.09 -3.39 12.88
CA CYS A 132 18.41 -4.60 13.65
C CYS A 132 18.35 -5.89 12.80
N ALA A 133 17.76 -5.86 11.62
CA ALA A 133 17.68 -7.02 10.74
C ALA A 133 17.74 -6.63 9.25
N VAL A 134 18.18 -7.58 8.42
CA VAL A 134 18.03 -7.52 6.97
C VAL A 134 16.75 -8.24 6.60
N ILE A 135 15.93 -7.59 5.79
CA ILE A 135 14.69 -8.15 5.26
C ILE A 135 14.66 -8.01 3.74
N ASP A 136 13.71 -8.66 3.10
CA ASP A 136 13.46 -8.56 1.66
C ASP A 136 11.95 -8.60 1.34
N ASP A 137 11.62 -8.65 0.06
CA ASP A 137 10.24 -8.60 -0.43
C ASP A 137 9.40 -9.84 -0.08
N ARG A 138 9.96 -10.87 0.57
CA ARG A 138 9.16 -11.94 1.20
C ARG A 138 8.20 -11.41 2.26
N ILE A 139 8.58 -10.33 2.96
CA ILE A 139 7.68 -9.63 3.90
C ILE A 139 6.49 -9.02 3.16
N LYS A 140 6.70 -8.42 1.97
CA LYS A 140 5.59 -7.90 1.16
C LYS A 140 4.67 -9.02 0.68
N ALA A 141 5.25 -10.12 0.18
CA ALA A 141 4.47 -11.28 -0.23
C ALA A 141 3.62 -11.82 0.94
N ALA A 142 4.19 -11.86 2.15
CA ALA A 142 3.45 -12.24 3.34
C ALA A 142 2.31 -11.26 3.66
N PHE A 143 2.57 -9.95 3.60
CA PHE A 143 1.50 -8.95 3.78
C PHE A 143 0.40 -9.09 2.72
N GLU A 144 0.75 -9.23 1.44
CA GLU A 144 -0.23 -9.41 0.35
C GLU A 144 -1.14 -10.62 0.59
N ALA A 145 -0.57 -11.72 1.08
CA ALA A 145 -1.30 -12.96 1.33
C ALA A 145 -2.31 -12.85 2.49
N VAL A 146 -1.92 -12.19 3.61
CA VAL A 146 -2.75 -12.20 4.82
C VAL A 146 -3.59 -10.94 5.01
N LEU A 147 -3.19 -9.81 4.40
CA LEU A 147 -3.83 -8.50 4.57
C LEU A 147 -5.33 -8.44 4.24
N PRO A 148 -5.86 -9.22 3.26
CA PRO A 148 -7.29 -9.27 3.00
C PRO A 148 -8.14 -9.67 4.21
N LEU A 149 -7.58 -10.40 5.18
CA LEU A 149 -8.28 -10.80 6.41
C LEU A 149 -8.28 -9.72 7.49
N ALA A 150 -7.37 -8.74 7.44
CA ALA A 150 -7.38 -7.63 8.39
C ALA A 150 -8.57 -6.69 8.10
N THR A 151 -9.33 -6.34 9.14
CA THR A 151 -10.58 -5.57 9.04
C THR A 151 -10.35 -4.12 9.43
N ASP A 152 -10.80 -3.16 8.61
CA ASP A 152 -10.71 -1.75 8.97
C ASP A 152 -11.73 -1.38 10.05
N GLY A 153 -11.29 -0.58 11.05
CA GLY A 153 -12.17 -0.07 12.10
C GLY A 153 -12.68 -1.13 13.09
N ALA A 154 -12.05 -2.29 13.17
CA ALA A 154 -12.39 -3.31 14.14
C ALA A 154 -12.22 -2.82 15.59
N GLN A 155 -13.04 -3.29 16.52
CA GLN A 155 -12.94 -2.96 17.94
C GLN A 155 -11.64 -3.45 18.59
N HIS A 156 -11.14 -4.60 18.14
CA HIS A 156 -9.90 -5.20 18.60
C HIS A 156 -8.77 -4.91 17.63
N ALA A 157 -7.65 -4.43 18.14
CA ALA A 157 -6.51 -4.05 17.31
C ALA A 157 -5.93 -5.23 16.52
N HIS A 158 -5.94 -6.45 17.05
CA HIS A 158 -5.47 -7.64 16.37
C HIS A 158 -6.28 -7.98 15.10
N LEU A 159 -7.57 -7.57 15.01
CA LEU A 159 -8.39 -7.72 13.80
C LEU A 159 -8.07 -6.64 12.74
N ALA A 160 -7.50 -5.50 13.16
CA ALA A 160 -7.13 -4.38 12.29
C ALA A 160 -5.62 -4.36 11.97
N ALA A 161 -4.92 -5.47 12.20
CA ALA A 161 -3.47 -5.58 12.08
C ALA A 161 -3.04 -6.88 11.41
N VAL A 162 -1.76 -6.91 11.04
CA VAL A 162 -1.03 -8.13 10.73
C VAL A 162 -0.06 -8.41 11.87
N LEU A 163 -0.12 -9.59 12.47
CA LEU A 163 0.93 -10.08 13.33
C LEU A 163 2.12 -10.46 12.44
N LEU A 164 3.22 -9.72 12.58
CA LEU A 164 4.51 -10.08 12.00
C LEU A 164 5.37 -10.66 13.10
N GLN A 165 5.92 -11.85 12.89
CA GLN A 165 6.72 -12.57 13.89
C GLN A 165 7.86 -13.36 13.24
N SER A 166 8.66 -14.05 14.05
CA SER A 166 9.71 -14.93 13.51
C SER A 166 9.12 -15.96 12.56
N GLY A 167 9.57 -15.92 11.32
CA GLY A 167 9.22 -16.86 10.25
C GLY A 167 7.90 -16.61 9.55
N SER A 168 6.91 -15.92 10.14
CA SER A 168 5.57 -15.81 9.55
C SER A 168 4.86 -14.47 9.76
N ALA A 169 3.86 -14.22 8.92
CA ALA A 169 2.87 -13.17 9.10
C ALA A 169 1.47 -13.80 9.22
N VAL A 170 0.65 -13.27 10.12
CA VAL A 170 -0.69 -13.81 10.42
C VAL A 170 -1.72 -12.70 10.44
N ALA A 171 -2.90 -12.94 9.90
CA ALA A 171 -4.05 -12.06 10.07
C ALA A 171 -5.34 -12.86 10.20
N THR A 172 -6.34 -12.24 10.81
CA THR A 172 -7.67 -12.82 11.01
C THR A 172 -8.75 -11.73 10.98
N ASN A 173 -9.95 -12.11 10.56
CA ASN A 173 -11.17 -11.30 10.69
C ASN A 173 -12.09 -11.80 11.82
N GLY A 174 -11.62 -12.76 12.63
CA GLY A 174 -12.39 -13.42 13.69
C GLY A 174 -13.13 -14.69 13.25
N HIS A 175 -13.30 -14.91 11.95
CA HIS A 175 -13.91 -16.11 11.37
C HIS A 175 -12.92 -16.98 10.60
N VAL A 176 -12.00 -16.34 9.92
CA VAL A 176 -10.94 -16.98 9.13
C VAL A 176 -9.59 -16.44 9.60
N LEU A 177 -8.60 -17.29 9.65
CA LEU A 177 -7.22 -16.97 9.97
C LEU A 177 -6.32 -17.53 8.85
N ALA A 178 -5.33 -16.73 8.44
CA ALA A 178 -4.29 -17.17 7.53
C ALA A 178 -2.91 -16.87 8.10
N GLU A 179 -1.98 -17.78 7.91
CA GLU A 179 -0.56 -17.65 8.20
C GLU A 179 0.23 -17.85 6.90
N TYR A 180 1.20 -16.95 6.66
CA TYR A 180 2.11 -17.03 5.52
C TYR A 180 3.55 -17.04 6.00
N TRP A 181 4.34 -18.02 5.56
CA TRP A 181 5.74 -18.21 5.95
C TRP A 181 6.69 -17.40 5.07
N HIS A 182 7.39 -16.41 5.65
CA HIS A 182 8.44 -15.63 4.99
C HIS A 182 9.86 -16.09 5.38
N GLY A 183 10.02 -16.83 6.47
CA GLY A 183 11.29 -17.41 6.89
C GLY A 183 12.34 -16.40 7.40
N ILE A 184 11.95 -15.20 7.82
CA ILE A 184 12.84 -14.17 8.36
C ILE A 184 12.61 -14.09 9.86
N ASP A 185 13.69 -14.06 10.65
CA ASP A 185 13.61 -13.96 12.11
C ASP A 185 13.38 -12.50 12.54
N LEU A 186 12.21 -12.26 13.15
CA LEU A 186 11.75 -10.94 13.60
C LEU A 186 11.04 -11.06 14.95
N PRO A 187 11.10 -10.03 15.82
CA PRO A 187 10.29 -10.02 17.04
C PRO A 187 8.79 -9.98 16.69
N PRO A 188 7.92 -10.55 17.56
CA PRO A 188 6.49 -10.50 17.34
C PRO A 188 5.95 -9.08 17.53
N MET A 189 5.14 -8.62 16.57
CA MET A 189 4.56 -7.28 16.58
C MET A 189 3.28 -7.18 15.76
N LEU A 190 2.38 -6.29 16.17
CA LEU A 190 1.15 -6.00 15.43
C LEU A 190 1.32 -4.75 14.55
N ILE A 191 1.45 -4.99 13.26
CA ILE A 191 1.55 -3.95 12.23
C ILE A 191 0.14 -3.49 11.85
N PRO A 192 -0.24 -2.21 12.03
CA PRO A 192 -1.54 -1.71 11.58
C PRO A 192 -1.76 -1.97 10.08
N LYS A 193 -2.96 -2.38 9.69
CA LYS A 193 -3.33 -2.63 8.29
C LYS A 193 -2.93 -1.49 7.35
N ALA A 194 -3.21 -0.24 7.74
CA ALA A 194 -2.86 0.94 6.94
C ALA A 194 -1.36 1.05 6.67
N SER A 195 -0.53 0.64 7.63
CA SER A 195 0.94 0.65 7.51
C SER A 195 1.42 -0.46 6.57
N ALA A 196 0.87 -1.67 6.67
CA ALA A 196 1.16 -2.76 5.74
C ALA A 196 0.78 -2.38 4.29
N VAL A 197 -0.39 -1.75 4.10
CA VAL A 197 -0.80 -1.20 2.79
C VAL A 197 0.17 -0.15 2.27
N ALA A 198 0.68 0.74 3.13
CA ALA A 198 1.65 1.76 2.74
C ALA A 198 2.98 1.13 2.29
N ILE A 199 3.46 0.11 3.00
CA ILE A 199 4.69 -0.64 2.66
C ILE A 199 4.52 -1.34 1.30
N LEU A 200 3.39 -1.99 1.05
CA LEU A 200 3.08 -2.62 -0.24
C LEU A 200 3.06 -1.62 -1.40
N LYS A 201 2.48 -0.44 -1.18
CA LYS A 201 2.37 0.62 -2.19
C LYS A 201 3.66 1.41 -2.42
N ALA A 202 4.70 1.19 -1.64
CA ALA A 202 5.96 1.93 -1.75
C ALA A 202 6.65 1.76 -3.12
N GLY A 203 6.45 0.62 -3.80
CA GLY A 203 7.00 0.34 -5.13
C GLY A 203 8.53 0.18 -5.16
N LYS A 204 9.18 -0.02 -4.01
CA LYS A 204 10.63 -0.14 -3.82
C LYS A 204 10.95 -1.43 -3.07
N ALA A 205 12.10 -2.06 -3.32
CA ALA A 205 12.50 -3.29 -2.65
C ALA A 205 12.86 -3.03 -1.17
N LEU A 206 12.42 -3.94 -0.28
CA LEU A 206 12.78 -3.92 1.13
C LEU A 206 14.23 -4.42 1.33
N THR A 207 14.97 -3.77 2.23
CA THR A 207 16.37 -4.12 2.50
C THR A 207 16.72 -4.18 3.99
N GLY A 208 15.96 -3.52 4.84
CA GLY A 208 16.29 -3.43 6.26
C GLY A 208 15.08 -3.25 7.14
N PHE A 209 15.24 -3.63 8.39
CA PHE A 209 14.22 -3.57 9.43
C PHE A 209 14.80 -3.03 10.72
N GLY A 210 14.03 -2.20 11.43
CA GLY A 210 14.33 -1.71 12.76
C GLY A 210 13.12 -1.83 13.67
N TYR A 211 13.39 -1.93 14.96
CA TYR A 211 12.38 -2.16 15.98
C TYR A 211 12.73 -1.49 17.30
N SER A 212 11.74 -0.87 17.94
CA SER A 212 11.90 -0.24 19.25
C SER A 212 10.65 -0.43 20.12
N GLY A 213 10.17 -1.63 20.31
CA GLY A 213 8.99 -1.89 21.14
C GLY A 213 7.70 -1.19 20.66
N PRO A 214 7.56 0.16 20.73
CA PRO A 214 6.37 0.86 20.30
C PRO A 214 6.29 1.10 18.78
N SER A 215 7.39 0.92 18.02
CA SER A 215 7.44 1.21 16.59
C SER A 215 8.33 0.25 15.83
N ALA A 216 8.08 0.16 14.51
CA ALA A 216 8.92 -0.58 13.58
C ALA A 216 9.21 0.29 12.34
N THR A 217 10.40 0.14 11.77
CA THR A 217 10.85 0.84 10.57
C THR A 217 11.23 -0.15 9.47
N PHE A 218 10.73 0.08 8.28
CA PHE A 218 11.01 -0.68 7.07
C PHE A 218 11.81 0.20 6.11
N TRP A 219 13.06 -0.19 5.83
CA TRP A 219 13.94 0.50 4.87
C TRP A 219 13.85 -0.12 3.49
N PHE A 220 13.98 0.73 2.49
CA PHE A 220 14.01 0.37 1.08
C PHE A 220 15.43 0.51 0.51
N GLU A 221 15.59 0.03 -0.72
CA GLU A 221 16.88 -0.01 -1.45
C GLU A 221 17.57 1.34 -1.65
N ASP A 222 16.80 2.44 -1.64
CA ASP A 222 17.28 3.82 -1.79
C ASP A 222 17.46 4.55 -0.43
N ASP A 223 17.52 3.82 0.66
CA ASP A 223 17.54 4.29 2.05
C ASP A 223 16.28 5.06 2.50
N SER A 224 15.25 5.16 1.66
CA SER A 224 13.96 5.66 2.13
C SER A 224 13.36 4.69 3.15
N PHE A 225 12.47 5.18 4.00
CA PHE A 225 11.85 4.34 5.02
C PHE A 225 10.39 4.66 5.27
N ILE A 226 9.70 3.66 5.79
CA ILE A 226 8.39 3.77 6.42
C ILE A 226 8.53 3.31 7.86
N LYS A 227 8.26 4.20 8.81
CA LYS A 227 8.15 3.91 10.24
C LYS A 227 6.68 3.87 10.62
N THR A 228 6.27 2.88 11.41
CA THR A 228 4.91 2.74 11.92
C THR A 228 4.88 2.57 13.43
N GLN A 229 3.91 3.19 14.09
CA GLN A 229 3.55 2.81 15.44
C GLN A 229 2.92 1.42 15.42
N LEU A 230 3.16 0.64 16.48
CA LEU A 230 2.64 -0.71 16.66
C LEU A 230 1.42 -0.70 17.58
N PHE A 231 0.52 -1.65 17.40
CA PHE A 231 -0.51 -1.86 18.41
C PHE A 231 0.07 -2.61 19.62
N ALA A 232 -0.29 -2.16 20.82
CA ALA A 232 0.18 -2.76 22.07
C ALA A 232 -0.61 -4.02 22.49
N GLU A 233 -1.73 -4.32 21.81
CA GLU A 233 -2.55 -5.50 22.06
C GLU A 233 -1.79 -6.78 21.70
N GLN A 234 -2.06 -7.87 22.41
CA GLN A 234 -1.53 -9.18 22.06
C GLN A 234 -2.43 -9.86 21.03
N PHE A 235 -1.82 -10.51 20.05
CA PHE A 235 -2.56 -11.38 19.13
C PHE A 235 -3.03 -12.63 19.88
N PRO A 236 -4.27 -13.11 19.66
CA PRO A 236 -4.77 -14.33 20.29
C PRO A 236 -3.86 -15.53 19.99
N ASN A 237 -3.79 -16.48 20.94
CA ASN A 237 -3.10 -17.74 20.70
C ASN A 237 -3.88 -18.57 19.68
N TYR A 238 -3.40 -18.59 18.45
CA TYR A 238 -4.01 -19.26 17.30
C TYR A 238 -3.40 -20.62 16.97
N GLN A 239 -2.22 -20.93 17.52
CA GLN A 239 -1.49 -22.16 17.18
C GLN A 239 -2.29 -23.45 17.39
N PRO A 240 -3.14 -23.58 18.41
CA PRO A 240 -4.00 -24.75 18.55
C PRO A 240 -4.95 -24.98 17.37
N LEU A 241 -5.29 -23.93 16.60
CA LEU A 241 -6.15 -24.05 15.40
C LEU A 241 -5.46 -24.81 14.26
N PHE A 242 -4.13 -24.84 14.24
CA PHE A 242 -3.34 -25.59 13.25
C PHE A 242 -2.90 -26.97 13.73
N ASN A 243 -3.36 -27.41 14.89
CA ASN A 243 -3.11 -28.77 15.32
C ASN A 243 -3.95 -29.74 14.50
N CYS A 244 -3.28 -30.39 13.52
CA CYS A 244 -3.86 -31.39 12.62
C CYS A 244 -3.54 -32.83 13.04
N GLU A 245 -3.12 -33.07 14.30
CA GLU A 245 -2.83 -34.43 14.78
C GLU A 245 -4.09 -35.30 14.69
N GLY A 246 -3.96 -36.43 14.03
CA GLY A 246 -5.06 -37.37 13.81
C GLY A 246 -6.03 -36.99 12.68
N LEU A 247 -5.83 -35.87 12.00
CA LEU A 247 -6.58 -35.52 10.80
C LEU A 247 -5.92 -36.13 9.55
N ASN A 248 -6.74 -36.67 8.65
CA ASN A 248 -6.31 -37.10 7.33
C ASN A 248 -6.51 -35.94 6.35
N PRO A 249 -5.45 -35.23 5.91
CA PRO A 249 -5.63 -34.15 4.98
C PRO A 249 -6.14 -34.66 3.63
N TRP A 250 -7.12 -33.98 3.06
CA TRP A 250 -7.63 -34.27 1.74
C TRP A 250 -7.24 -33.13 0.78
N PRO A 251 -6.68 -33.42 -0.40
CA PRO A 251 -6.35 -32.37 -1.37
C PRO A 251 -7.64 -31.75 -1.91
N VAL A 252 -7.77 -30.44 -1.79
CA VAL A 252 -8.89 -29.68 -2.38
C VAL A 252 -8.67 -29.62 -3.90
N PRO A 253 -9.59 -30.16 -4.72
CA PRO A 253 -9.43 -30.14 -6.17
C PRO A 253 -9.51 -28.68 -6.71
N GLU A 254 -8.79 -28.40 -7.79
CA GLU A 254 -8.82 -27.07 -8.44
C GLU A 254 -10.25 -26.66 -8.86
N GLU A 255 -11.08 -27.63 -9.19
CA GLU A 255 -12.48 -27.42 -9.53
C GLU A 255 -13.30 -26.79 -8.41
N PHE A 256 -12.95 -27.06 -7.15
CA PHE A 256 -13.57 -26.42 -5.99
C PHE A 256 -13.44 -24.90 -6.06
N PHE A 257 -12.27 -24.37 -6.35
CA PHE A 257 -12.05 -22.93 -6.44
C PHE A 257 -12.72 -22.29 -7.66
N LYS A 258 -12.89 -23.04 -8.76
CA LYS A 258 -13.67 -22.60 -9.91
C LYS A 258 -15.16 -22.54 -9.58
N ALA A 259 -15.65 -23.56 -8.88
CA ALA A 259 -17.03 -23.66 -8.44
C ALA A 259 -17.39 -22.52 -7.47
N VAL A 260 -16.54 -22.24 -6.48
CA VAL A 260 -16.73 -21.10 -5.55
C VAL A 260 -16.86 -19.78 -6.33
N ARG A 261 -15.93 -19.50 -7.24
CA ARG A 261 -15.98 -18.27 -8.06
C ARG A 261 -17.22 -18.18 -8.94
N SER A 262 -17.74 -19.32 -9.39
CA SER A 262 -18.95 -19.37 -10.22
C SER A 262 -20.23 -19.12 -9.44
N ILE A 263 -20.24 -19.51 -8.15
CA ILE A 263 -21.43 -19.40 -7.28
C ILE A 263 -21.42 -18.09 -6.48
N GLU A 264 -20.25 -17.56 -6.13
CA GLU A 264 -20.09 -16.34 -5.33
C GLU A 264 -20.92 -15.15 -5.87
N SER A 265 -20.96 -14.98 -7.18
CA SER A 265 -21.71 -13.88 -7.82
C SER A 265 -23.23 -13.96 -7.64
N PHE A 266 -23.78 -15.12 -7.27
CA PHE A 266 -25.18 -15.33 -6.99
C PHE A 266 -25.52 -15.28 -5.49
N SER A 267 -24.48 -15.25 -4.62
CA SER A 267 -24.70 -15.11 -3.18
C SER A 267 -24.95 -13.65 -2.83
N ARG A 268 -26.08 -13.38 -2.15
CA ARG A 268 -26.42 -12.03 -1.65
C ARG A 268 -25.65 -11.66 -0.38
N SER A 269 -25.22 -12.64 0.39
CA SER A 269 -24.48 -12.47 1.65
C SER A 269 -22.96 -12.52 1.48
N GLY A 270 -22.46 -12.92 0.30
CA GLY A 270 -21.03 -13.24 0.07
C GLY A 270 -20.62 -14.58 0.67
N VAL A 271 -21.58 -15.37 1.20
CA VAL A 271 -21.35 -16.70 1.76
C VAL A 271 -21.70 -17.75 0.72
N VAL A 272 -20.85 -18.74 0.55
CA VAL A 272 -21.10 -19.94 -0.27
C VAL A 272 -21.17 -21.14 0.66
N TYR A 273 -22.23 -21.90 0.53
CA TYR A 273 -22.49 -23.11 1.34
C TYR A 273 -21.94 -24.32 0.60
N PHE A 274 -21.28 -25.19 1.31
CA PHE A 274 -20.78 -26.45 0.76
C PHE A 274 -21.32 -27.63 1.57
N GLU A 275 -22.00 -28.54 0.92
CA GLU A 275 -22.50 -29.76 1.54
C GLU A 275 -22.56 -30.89 0.51
N ASN A 276 -22.12 -32.10 0.92
CA ASN A 276 -22.22 -33.34 0.14
C ASN A 276 -21.74 -33.22 -1.33
N GLY A 277 -20.62 -32.51 -1.57
CA GLY A 277 -20.06 -32.32 -2.90
C GLY A 277 -20.79 -31.26 -3.75
N MET A 278 -21.66 -30.45 -3.15
CA MET A 278 -22.38 -29.38 -3.83
C MET A 278 -22.14 -28.04 -3.16
N LEU A 279 -21.81 -27.03 -3.99
CA LEU A 279 -21.75 -25.63 -3.57
C LEU A 279 -23.07 -24.94 -3.87
N ALA A 280 -23.56 -24.12 -2.94
CA ALA A 280 -24.80 -23.39 -3.09
C ALA A 280 -24.64 -21.91 -2.70
N SER A 281 -25.34 -21.02 -3.40
CA SER A 281 -25.34 -19.57 -3.13
C SER A 281 -26.24 -19.17 -1.96
N ASN A 282 -27.05 -20.10 -1.44
CA ASN A 282 -27.97 -19.91 -0.33
C ASN A 282 -28.09 -21.22 0.46
N GLU A 283 -28.41 -21.15 1.75
CA GLU A 283 -28.61 -22.30 2.62
C GLU A 283 -29.78 -23.19 2.18
N GLN A 284 -30.80 -22.60 1.55
CA GLN A 284 -31.95 -23.35 1.02
C GLN A 284 -31.70 -23.73 -0.45
N GLU A 285 -31.44 -24.99 -0.72
CA GLU A 285 -31.14 -25.53 -2.05
C GLU A 285 -32.23 -25.22 -3.12
N THR A 286 -33.49 -25.12 -2.72
CA THR A 286 -34.58 -24.84 -3.67
C THR A 286 -34.55 -23.44 -4.29
N GLU A 287 -33.84 -22.52 -3.66
CA GLU A 287 -33.69 -21.12 -4.12
C GLU A 287 -32.25 -20.76 -4.44
N ALA A 288 -31.34 -21.73 -4.47
CA ALA A 288 -29.91 -21.51 -4.63
C ALA A 288 -29.44 -21.81 -6.06
N SER A 289 -28.46 -21.02 -6.52
CA SER A 289 -27.61 -21.45 -7.64
C SER A 289 -26.62 -22.48 -7.10
N THR A 290 -26.48 -23.62 -7.77
CA THR A 290 -25.67 -24.74 -7.27
C THR A 290 -24.59 -25.15 -8.27
N TYR A 291 -23.48 -25.70 -7.76
CA TYR A 291 -22.40 -26.28 -8.54
C TYR A 291 -21.98 -27.62 -7.90
N LYS A 292 -22.07 -28.71 -8.66
CA LYS A 292 -21.69 -30.04 -8.18
C LYS A 292 -20.22 -30.30 -8.48
N ILE A 293 -19.48 -30.77 -7.47
CA ILE A 293 -18.07 -31.12 -7.58
C ILE A 293 -17.94 -32.65 -7.35
N GLU A 294 -17.31 -33.33 -8.30
CA GLU A 294 -17.06 -34.76 -8.20
C GLU A 294 -15.76 -35.02 -7.42
N GLY A 295 -15.69 -36.15 -6.70
CA GLY A 295 -14.47 -36.62 -6.05
C GLY A 295 -14.18 -36.01 -4.67
N LEU A 296 -15.12 -35.29 -4.07
CA LEU A 296 -15.04 -34.87 -2.67
C LEU A 296 -15.64 -35.94 -1.75
N PRO A 297 -15.12 -36.13 -0.51
CA PRO A 297 -15.69 -37.07 0.45
C PRO A 297 -17.14 -36.78 0.78
N GLU A 298 -17.95 -37.83 0.96
CA GLU A 298 -19.29 -37.69 1.48
C GLU A 298 -19.26 -37.20 2.95
N GLY A 299 -20.26 -36.35 3.33
CA GLY A 299 -20.35 -35.82 4.68
C GLY A 299 -19.46 -34.58 4.94
N MET A 300 -18.75 -34.05 3.95
CA MET A 300 -18.10 -32.76 4.08
C MET A 300 -19.12 -31.63 3.89
N GLY A 301 -19.15 -30.68 4.85
CA GLY A 301 -19.90 -29.44 4.78
C GLY A 301 -19.22 -28.34 5.61
N PHE A 302 -19.33 -27.07 5.20
CA PHE A 302 -18.91 -25.88 5.94
C PHE A 302 -19.53 -24.60 5.36
#